data_bf7980f5a15c0097b5ab2bd8beffbed5
#
_entry.id   bf7980f5a15c0097b5ab2bd8beffbed5
#
_cell.length_a   1.000
_cell.length_b   1.000
_cell.length_c   1.000
_cell.angle_alpha   90.00
_cell.angle_beta   90.00
_cell.angle_gamma   90.00
#
_symmetry.space_group_name_H-M   'P 1'
#
loop_
_entity.id
_entity.type
_entity.pdbx_description
1 polymer ?
#
loop_
_entity_poly.entity_id
_entity_poly.type
_entity_poly.pdbx_seq_one_letter_code
_entity_poly.pdbx_strand_id
1 'polypeptide(L)'
;MRLGAWTILLWLKLVGLTVLTAWAQDPGPTSIPIKLKDGYLVVAKGSIGPLNDLTFLLDTGTSRTLIDSHIAKQLQLQGPGHKLTVFDHEVEAQLVVLPDVRLGAIHALSPHIIVTNLSSVAQNFGLHADAVLGMDILHLGTFSIDYKSGRIWFGDSEPMASVVPLEDGQPYMILKARIDDFSVSLMIDTGCDDVVLFANRVPKGLKRGYFTESRALTFTEKAAPTQIGFGYLAVATSPAHKVKLKIISTGGNDMGYDGIVGMRALRASQIRFNFGEMTVSWK
;
A
#
# COMPACT_ATOMS: atom_id res chain seq x y z
N MET A 1 58.32 -48.93 -50.09
CA MET A 1 57.59 -50.11 -49.48
C MET A 1 57.61 -49.96 -48.00
N ARG A 2 56.45 -49.92 -47.39
CA ARG A 2 55.96 -50.23 -46.03
C ARG A 2 54.98 -49.20 -45.50
N LEU A 3 53.82 -49.70 -45.35
CA LEU A 3 52.60 -49.10 -44.84
C LEU A 3 52.74 -48.70 -43.34
N GLY A 4 52.35 -47.50 -43.01
CA GLY A 4 52.23 -47.04 -41.62
C GLY A 4 50.75 -46.96 -41.21
N ALA A 5 50.47 -47.60 -40.10
CA ALA A 5 49.13 -47.72 -39.52
C ALA A 5 48.64 -46.39 -38.98
N TRP A 6 47.41 -46.06 -39.31
CA TRP A 6 46.69 -44.90 -38.78
C TRP A 6 45.95 -45.31 -37.48
N THR A 7 46.30 -44.73 -36.37
CA THR A 7 45.59 -44.90 -35.11
C THR A 7 44.63 -43.72 -34.98
N ILE A 8 43.34 -44.02 -35.09
CA ILE A 8 42.26 -43.01 -34.87
C ILE A 8 41.98 -43.00 -33.37
N LEU A 9 42.35 -41.88 -32.70
CA LEU A 9 41.95 -41.60 -31.31
C LEU A 9 40.53 -40.95 -31.33
N LEU A 10 39.55 -41.71 -30.87
CA LEU A 10 38.17 -41.21 -30.63
C LEU A 10 38.16 -40.40 -29.33
N TRP A 11 37.99 -39.09 -29.42
CA TRP A 11 37.73 -38.22 -28.26
C TRP A 11 36.20 -38.22 -28.00
N LEU A 12 35.75 -38.96 -26.98
CA LEU A 12 34.40 -38.79 -26.42
C LEU A 12 34.36 -37.48 -25.62
N LYS A 13 33.72 -36.44 -26.16
CA LYS A 13 33.33 -35.27 -25.41
C LYS A 13 32.12 -35.63 -24.61
N LEU A 14 32.32 -35.84 -23.27
CA LEU A 14 31.20 -35.92 -22.31
C LEU A 14 30.65 -34.53 -22.11
N VAL A 15 29.55 -34.19 -22.80
CA VAL A 15 28.80 -32.96 -22.55
C VAL A 15 27.99 -33.18 -21.26
N GLY A 16 28.53 -32.69 -20.14
CA GLY A 16 27.81 -32.64 -18.88
C GLY A 16 26.64 -31.65 -19.01
N LEU A 17 25.42 -32.20 -19.13
CA LEU A 17 24.18 -31.46 -19.05
C LEU A 17 23.96 -31.07 -17.59
N THR A 18 24.43 -29.88 -17.16
CA THR A 18 24.07 -29.31 -15.89
C THR A 18 22.62 -28.84 -15.97
N VAL A 19 21.71 -29.65 -15.49
CA VAL A 19 20.33 -29.24 -15.24
C VAL A 19 20.36 -28.23 -14.09
N LEU A 20 20.33 -26.95 -14.45
CA LEU A 20 20.00 -25.88 -13.51
C LEU A 20 18.54 -26.08 -13.10
N THR A 21 18.31 -26.77 -11.98
CA THR A 21 17.02 -26.74 -11.31
C THR A 21 16.83 -25.32 -10.80
N ALA A 22 16.18 -24.47 -11.57
CA ALA A 22 15.62 -23.25 -11.08
C ALA A 22 14.65 -23.63 -9.97
N TRP A 23 15.00 -23.30 -8.75
CA TRP A 23 14.08 -23.40 -7.62
C TRP A 23 12.96 -22.39 -7.90
N ALA A 24 11.87 -22.86 -8.48
CA ALA A 24 10.65 -22.08 -8.58
C ALA A 24 10.25 -21.77 -7.14
N GLN A 25 10.40 -20.51 -6.74
CA GLN A 25 9.84 -20.04 -5.48
C GLN A 25 8.35 -20.38 -5.53
N ASP A 26 7.84 -20.98 -4.47
CA ASP A 26 6.40 -21.21 -4.32
C ASP A 26 5.70 -19.83 -4.53
N PRO A 27 4.84 -19.69 -5.54
CA PRO A 27 4.21 -18.41 -5.84
C PRO A 27 3.32 -17.90 -4.71
N GLY A 28 3.19 -18.67 -3.64
CA GLY A 28 2.29 -18.37 -2.54
C GLY A 28 0.81 -18.55 -2.92
N PRO A 29 -0.11 -18.37 -1.97
CA PRO A 29 -1.53 -18.52 -2.24
C PRO A 29 -2.04 -17.41 -3.15
N THR A 30 -2.86 -17.78 -4.12
CA THR A 30 -3.50 -16.84 -5.06
C THR A 30 -4.54 -15.94 -4.37
N SER A 31 -5.00 -16.28 -3.17
CA SER A 31 -5.85 -15.42 -2.36
C SER A 31 -5.72 -15.75 -0.86
N ILE A 32 -5.92 -14.72 -0.02
CA ILE A 32 -5.97 -14.83 1.44
C ILE A 32 -7.23 -14.18 1.99
N PRO A 33 -7.75 -14.67 3.13
CA PRO A 33 -8.86 -14.02 3.83
C PRO A 33 -8.38 -12.71 4.47
N ILE A 34 -9.30 -11.73 4.55
CA ILE A 34 -9.11 -10.49 5.28
C ILE A 34 -10.22 -10.26 6.28
N LYS A 35 -9.94 -9.41 7.24
CA LYS A 35 -10.96 -8.79 8.08
C LYS A 35 -11.03 -7.30 7.74
N LEU A 36 -12.23 -6.75 7.80
CA LEU A 36 -12.43 -5.31 7.62
C LEU A 36 -12.73 -4.67 8.97
N LYS A 37 -11.88 -3.75 9.38
CA LYS A 37 -12.15 -2.91 10.53
C LYS A 37 -12.87 -1.66 10.05
N ASP A 38 -13.98 -1.31 10.70
CA ASP A 38 -14.87 -0.20 10.36
C ASP A 38 -15.35 -0.20 8.89
N GLY A 39 -15.33 -1.40 8.25
CA GLY A 39 -15.82 -1.63 6.90
C GLY A 39 -14.90 -1.17 5.76
N TYR A 40 -13.69 -0.67 6.06
CA TYR A 40 -12.73 -0.22 5.04
C TYR A 40 -11.27 -0.60 5.32
N LEU A 41 -10.80 -0.54 6.59
CA LEU A 41 -9.42 -0.91 6.93
C LEU A 41 -9.19 -2.40 6.70
N VAL A 42 -8.26 -2.72 5.83
CA VAL A 42 -7.95 -4.09 5.42
C VAL A 42 -6.92 -4.69 6.38
N VAL A 43 -7.34 -5.74 7.08
CA VAL A 43 -6.52 -6.49 8.02
C VAL A 43 -6.28 -7.90 7.48
N ALA A 44 -5.04 -8.26 7.26
CA ALA A 44 -4.64 -9.57 6.75
C ALA A 44 -3.63 -10.25 7.68
N LYS A 45 -3.44 -11.56 7.50
CA LYS A 45 -2.37 -12.31 8.15
C LYS A 45 -1.18 -12.46 7.22
N GLY A 46 0.03 -12.30 7.78
CA GLY A 46 1.29 -12.43 7.05
C GLY A 46 2.43 -12.89 7.95
N SER A 47 3.65 -12.83 7.43
CA SER A 47 4.86 -13.24 8.17
C SER A 47 6.02 -12.26 7.96
N ILE A 48 6.91 -12.19 8.96
CA ILE A 48 8.18 -11.46 8.92
C ILE A 48 9.27 -12.41 9.42
N GLY A 49 10.14 -12.87 8.52
CA GLY A 49 11.14 -13.89 8.84
C GLY A 49 10.51 -15.12 9.48
N PRO A 50 10.94 -15.54 10.69
CA PRO A 50 10.41 -16.72 11.39
C PRO A 50 9.04 -16.46 12.07
N LEU A 51 8.59 -15.22 12.16
CA LEU A 51 7.33 -14.86 12.82
C LEU A 51 6.16 -15.00 11.84
N ASN A 52 5.19 -15.84 12.19
CA ASN A 52 4.00 -16.13 11.39
C ASN A 52 2.74 -15.57 12.07
N ASP A 53 1.63 -15.56 11.33
CA ASP A 53 0.31 -15.11 11.82
C ASP A 53 0.26 -13.67 12.34
N LEU A 54 1.21 -12.85 11.89
CA LEU A 54 1.26 -11.43 12.23
C LEU A 54 0.06 -10.69 11.63
N THR A 55 -0.41 -9.68 12.34
CA THR A 55 -1.54 -8.84 11.93
C THR A 55 -1.03 -7.64 11.14
N PHE A 56 -1.31 -7.61 9.84
CA PHE A 56 -0.94 -6.54 8.92
C PHE A 56 -2.14 -5.66 8.60
N LEU A 57 -1.98 -4.35 8.70
CA LEU A 57 -2.84 -3.37 8.04
C LEU A 57 -2.28 -3.07 6.66
N LEU A 58 -3.13 -2.99 5.64
CA LEU A 58 -2.74 -2.57 4.30
C LEU A 58 -3.06 -1.10 4.10
N ASP A 59 -2.03 -0.31 3.81
CA ASP A 59 -2.13 1.14 3.70
C ASP A 59 -1.38 1.65 2.46
N THR A 60 -2.12 1.89 1.38
CA THR A 60 -1.56 2.47 0.15
C THR A 60 -1.29 3.97 0.26
N GLY A 61 -1.68 4.59 1.37
CA GLY A 61 -1.41 5.99 1.70
C GLY A 61 -0.06 6.22 2.39
N THR A 62 0.68 5.15 2.74
CA THR A 62 2.04 5.27 3.27
C THR A 62 3.08 4.75 2.28
N SER A 63 4.18 5.52 2.08
CA SER A 63 5.27 5.12 1.18
C SER A 63 6.18 4.05 1.78
N ARG A 64 6.20 3.92 3.09
CA ARG A 64 7.07 3.00 3.84
C ARG A 64 6.27 2.12 4.77
N THR A 65 6.61 0.86 4.78
CA THR A 65 6.08 -0.09 5.75
C THR A 65 6.58 0.24 7.15
N LEU A 66 5.67 0.17 8.11
CA LEU A 66 5.94 0.36 9.54
C LEU A 66 5.77 -0.96 10.26
N ILE A 67 6.68 -1.31 11.18
CA ILE A 67 6.48 -2.41 12.11
C ILE A 67 6.43 -1.90 13.54
N ASP A 68 5.67 -2.57 14.38
CA ASP A 68 5.64 -2.24 15.79
C ASP A 68 6.96 -2.60 16.47
N SER A 69 7.35 -1.80 17.46
CA SER A 69 8.60 -1.97 18.21
C SER A 69 8.71 -3.33 18.92
N HIS A 70 7.59 -4.00 19.23
CA HIS A 70 7.64 -5.34 19.82
C HIS A 70 8.11 -6.40 18.81
N ILE A 71 7.77 -6.28 17.51
CA ILE A 71 8.26 -7.15 16.43
C ILE A 71 9.77 -6.97 16.26
N ALA A 72 10.24 -5.72 16.23
CA ALA A 72 11.68 -5.45 16.15
C ALA A 72 12.45 -6.07 17.33
N LYS A 73 11.90 -6.02 18.55
CA LYS A 73 12.48 -6.67 19.73
C LYS A 73 12.52 -8.19 19.61
N GLN A 74 11.44 -8.83 19.15
CA GLN A 74 11.41 -10.29 18.96
C GLN A 74 12.43 -10.76 17.93
N LEU A 75 12.64 -9.98 16.86
CA LEU A 75 13.64 -10.26 15.82
C LEU A 75 15.05 -9.75 16.17
N GLN A 76 15.24 -9.13 17.34
CA GLN A 76 16.50 -8.54 17.81
C GLN A 76 17.08 -7.52 16.83
N LEU A 77 16.20 -6.77 16.15
CA LEU A 77 16.60 -5.76 15.17
C LEU A 77 16.93 -4.44 15.86
N GLN A 78 18.02 -3.82 15.39
CA GLN A 78 18.43 -2.49 15.78
C GLN A 78 18.86 -1.71 14.55
N GLY A 79 18.61 -0.43 14.53
CA GLY A 79 18.95 0.45 13.43
C GLY A 79 19.19 1.89 13.87
N PRO A 80 19.73 2.72 13.01
CA PRO A 80 19.90 4.15 13.29
C PRO A 80 18.56 4.80 13.57
N GLY A 81 18.60 5.81 14.45
CA GLY A 81 17.46 6.70 14.69
C GLY A 81 16.99 7.35 13.39
N HIS A 82 15.69 7.42 13.22
CA HIS A 82 15.03 8.02 12.07
C HIS A 82 13.85 8.85 12.54
N LYS A 83 13.45 9.86 11.75
CA LYS A 83 12.25 10.64 11.99
C LYS A 83 11.26 10.39 10.88
N LEU A 84 10.05 10.00 11.26
CA LEU A 84 8.94 9.82 10.36
C LEU A 84 8.06 11.08 10.40
N THR A 85 7.88 11.73 9.26
CA THR A 85 6.94 12.85 9.15
C THR A 85 5.56 12.33 8.84
N VAL A 86 4.59 12.69 9.67
CA VAL A 86 3.17 12.38 9.47
C VAL A 86 2.40 13.69 9.44
N PHE A 87 1.92 14.06 8.25
CA PHE A 87 1.29 15.35 7.98
C PHE A 87 2.11 16.55 8.44
N ASP A 88 1.91 17.03 9.65
CA ASP A 88 2.51 18.25 10.22
C ASP A 88 3.37 17.98 11.46
N HIS A 89 3.66 16.75 11.80
CA HIS A 89 4.47 16.40 12.96
C HIS A 89 5.47 15.27 12.68
N GLU A 90 6.52 15.21 13.50
CA GLU A 90 7.54 14.16 13.45
C GLU A 90 7.32 13.14 14.57
N VAL A 91 7.56 11.88 14.25
CA VAL A 91 7.52 10.74 15.17
C VAL A 91 8.89 10.07 15.18
N GLU A 92 9.40 9.78 16.38
CA GLU A 92 10.65 9.04 16.54
C GLU A 92 10.50 7.61 16.02
N ALA A 93 11.47 7.16 15.24
CA ALA A 93 11.49 5.88 14.57
C ALA A 93 12.91 5.32 14.45
N GLN A 94 13.07 4.11 13.94
CA GLN A 94 14.33 3.52 13.55
C GLN A 94 14.22 2.91 12.17
N LEU A 95 15.29 2.96 11.38
CA LEU A 95 15.36 2.29 10.10
C LEU A 95 16.09 0.96 10.27
N VAL A 96 15.44 -0.15 9.93
CA VAL A 96 15.99 -1.51 10.02
C VAL A 96 15.85 -2.26 8.71
N VAL A 97 16.63 -3.34 8.55
CA VAL A 97 16.47 -4.30 7.45
C VAL A 97 15.81 -5.55 8.02
N LEU A 98 14.67 -5.95 7.47
CA LEU A 98 14.01 -7.21 7.84
C LEU A 98 14.59 -8.40 7.07
N PRO A 99 14.44 -9.64 7.58
CA PRO A 99 14.82 -10.84 6.83
C PRO A 99 14.03 -10.97 5.53
N ASP A 100 12.72 -11.05 5.64
CA ASP A 100 11.75 -11.04 4.56
C ASP A 100 10.36 -10.70 5.10
N VAL A 101 9.46 -10.28 4.21
CA VAL A 101 8.05 -10.02 4.54
C VAL A 101 7.17 -10.72 3.50
N ARG A 102 6.15 -11.43 3.96
CA ARG A 102 5.20 -12.14 3.08
C ARG A 102 3.76 -11.76 3.39
N LEU A 103 3.03 -11.47 2.32
CA LEU A 103 1.58 -11.30 2.33
C LEU A 103 0.99 -12.06 1.12
N GLY A 104 0.49 -13.26 1.34
CA GLY A 104 0.05 -14.12 0.24
C GLY A 104 1.17 -14.36 -0.78
N ALA A 105 0.95 -13.99 -2.04
CA ALA A 105 1.95 -14.08 -3.10
C ALA A 105 2.95 -12.91 -3.13
N ILE A 106 2.72 -11.83 -2.38
CA ILE A 106 3.68 -10.73 -2.26
C ILE A 106 4.80 -11.17 -1.31
N HIS A 107 6.05 -11.08 -1.79
CA HIS A 107 7.25 -11.43 -1.05
C HIS A 107 8.33 -10.37 -1.22
N ALA A 108 8.69 -9.68 -0.14
CA ALA A 108 9.76 -8.70 -0.08
C ALA A 108 10.98 -9.30 0.63
N LEU A 109 12.12 -9.34 -0.06
CA LEU A 109 13.39 -9.83 0.49
C LEU A 109 14.21 -8.66 1.04
N SER A 110 14.63 -8.79 2.30
CA SER A 110 15.49 -7.82 2.99
C SER A 110 15.03 -6.35 2.85
N PRO A 111 13.72 -6.05 3.04
CA PRO A 111 13.24 -4.69 2.88
C PRO A 111 13.75 -3.77 4.00
N HIS A 112 13.98 -2.50 3.64
CA HIS A 112 14.29 -1.43 4.60
C HIS A 112 12.99 -0.87 5.18
N ILE A 113 12.76 -1.09 6.46
CA ILE A 113 11.48 -0.84 7.14
C ILE A 113 11.66 0.12 8.31
N ILE A 114 10.62 0.86 8.61
CA ILE A 114 10.58 1.77 9.75
C ILE A 114 10.00 1.06 10.96
N VAL A 115 10.71 1.10 12.08
CA VAL A 115 10.24 0.66 13.40
C VAL A 115 9.70 1.86 14.15
N THR A 116 8.47 1.77 14.62
CA THR A 116 7.85 2.78 15.47
C THR A 116 6.87 2.14 16.46
N ASN A 117 6.28 2.92 17.34
CA ASN A 117 5.23 2.44 18.24
C ASN A 117 3.88 2.54 17.53
N LEU A 118 3.22 1.40 17.30
CA LEU A 118 1.89 1.31 16.69
C LEU A 118 0.75 1.22 17.71
N SER A 119 1.00 1.52 18.99
CA SER A 119 -0.04 1.47 20.04
C SER A 119 -1.23 2.40 19.75
N SER A 120 -1.00 3.49 19.04
CA SER A 120 -2.05 4.40 18.56
C SER A 120 -3.07 3.73 17.64
N VAL A 121 -2.67 2.69 16.89
CA VAL A 121 -3.61 1.88 16.08
C VAL A 121 -4.61 1.18 17.00
N ALA A 122 -4.13 0.61 18.11
CA ALA A 122 -5.02 -0.02 19.10
C ALA A 122 -5.93 1.02 19.79
N GLN A 123 -5.39 2.17 20.14
CA GLN A 123 -6.14 3.24 20.81
C GLN A 123 -7.21 3.87 19.91
N ASN A 124 -6.87 4.16 18.66
CA ASN A 124 -7.73 4.88 17.74
C ASN A 124 -8.72 3.97 17.00
N PHE A 125 -8.32 2.73 16.70
CA PHE A 125 -9.10 1.81 15.88
C PHE A 125 -9.50 0.53 16.63
N GLY A 126 -9.05 0.33 17.88
CA GLY A 126 -9.34 -0.90 18.64
C GLY A 126 -8.74 -2.15 18.00
N LEU A 127 -7.59 -2.03 17.33
CA LEU A 127 -6.93 -3.09 16.57
C LEU A 127 -5.43 -3.11 16.87
N HIS A 128 -4.93 -4.24 17.37
CA HIS A 128 -3.49 -4.45 17.43
C HIS A 128 -2.96 -4.80 16.05
N ALA A 129 -2.05 -3.97 15.54
CA ALA A 129 -1.32 -4.22 14.30
C ALA A 129 0.16 -4.49 14.60
N ASP A 130 0.69 -5.56 14.02
CA ASP A 130 2.12 -5.90 14.07
C ASP A 130 2.90 -5.10 13.02
N ALA A 131 2.23 -4.79 11.90
CA ALA A 131 2.76 -3.94 10.83
C ALA A 131 1.65 -3.16 10.12
N VAL A 132 2.03 -2.02 9.53
CA VAL A 132 1.28 -1.30 8.50
C VAL A 132 2.07 -1.44 7.22
N LEU A 133 1.57 -2.23 6.27
CA LEU A 133 2.24 -2.45 4.99
C LEU A 133 2.01 -1.27 4.06
N GLY A 134 3.11 -0.64 3.66
CA GLY A 134 3.12 0.50 2.76
C GLY A 134 3.42 0.13 1.31
N MET A 135 3.51 1.16 0.48
CA MET A 135 3.73 1.03 -0.96
C MET A 135 5.07 0.38 -1.31
N ASP A 136 6.09 0.48 -0.45
CA ASP A 136 7.40 -0.18 -0.62
C ASP A 136 7.31 -1.72 -0.66
N ILE A 137 6.24 -2.30 -0.12
CA ILE A 137 5.94 -3.73 -0.19
C ILE A 137 4.76 -4.01 -1.11
N LEU A 138 3.66 -3.24 -0.99
CA LEU A 138 2.44 -3.51 -1.74
C LEU A 138 2.63 -3.44 -3.26
N HIS A 139 3.53 -2.55 -3.76
CA HIS A 139 3.81 -2.42 -5.20
C HIS A 139 4.56 -3.61 -5.82
N LEU A 140 5.07 -4.54 -5.00
CA LEU A 140 5.79 -5.72 -5.49
C LEU A 140 4.89 -6.75 -6.17
N GLY A 141 3.57 -6.58 -6.12
CA GLY A 141 2.65 -7.50 -6.77
C GLY A 141 1.30 -6.86 -7.11
N THR A 142 0.73 -7.28 -8.24
CA THR A 142 -0.65 -6.95 -8.59
C THR A 142 -1.61 -7.66 -7.63
N PHE A 143 -2.58 -6.94 -7.08
CA PHE A 143 -3.58 -7.52 -6.19
C PHE A 143 -4.95 -6.84 -6.30
N SER A 144 -5.98 -7.56 -5.86
CA SER A 144 -7.35 -7.03 -5.76
C SER A 144 -7.88 -7.25 -4.35
N ILE A 145 -8.55 -6.25 -3.80
CA ILE A 145 -9.27 -6.36 -2.53
C ILE A 145 -10.75 -6.49 -2.84
N ASP A 146 -11.36 -7.58 -2.42
CA ASP A 146 -12.80 -7.80 -2.50
C ASP A 146 -13.41 -7.61 -1.11
N TYR A 147 -14.05 -6.46 -0.91
CA TYR A 147 -14.67 -6.07 0.35
C TYR A 147 -15.91 -6.90 0.70
N LYS A 148 -16.59 -7.47 -0.32
CA LYS A 148 -17.78 -8.30 -0.11
C LYS A 148 -17.43 -9.71 0.33
N SER A 149 -16.47 -10.34 -0.37
CA SER A 149 -16.05 -11.71 -0.04
C SER A 149 -15.05 -11.76 1.11
N GLY A 150 -14.48 -10.60 1.53
CA GLY A 150 -13.47 -10.54 2.56
C GLY A 150 -12.18 -11.24 2.14
N ARG A 151 -11.69 -11.01 0.92
CA ARG A 151 -10.48 -11.63 0.39
C ARG A 151 -9.60 -10.65 -0.38
N ILE A 152 -8.29 -10.90 -0.32
CA ILE A 152 -7.32 -10.35 -1.28
C ILE A 152 -7.00 -11.46 -2.28
N TRP A 153 -7.01 -11.11 -3.56
CA TRP A 153 -6.57 -11.94 -4.67
C TRP A 153 -5.28 -11.38 -5.24
N PHE A 154 -4.31 -12.24 -5.54
CA PHE A 154 -3.01 -11.85 -6.07
C PHE A 154 -2.88 -12.30 -7.52
N GLY A 155 -2.07 -11.55 -8.28
CA GLY A 155 -1.81 -11.79 -9.70
C GLY A 155 -2.81 -11.11 -10.62
N ASP A 156 -2.67 -11.43 -11.91
CA ASP A 156 -3.49 -10.84 -12.95
C ASP A 156 -4.90 -11.40 -12.96
N SER A 157 -5.85 -10.52 -13.14
CA SER A 157 -7.27 -10.83 -13.36
C SER A 157 -7.82 -9.86 -14.39
N GLU A 158 -8.98 -10.17 -14.96
CA GLU A 158 -9.64 -9.25 -15.90
C GLU A 158 -9.84 -7.86 -15.29
N PRO A 159 -9.64 -6.80 -16.08
CA PRO A 159 -9.88 -5.43 -15.63
C PRO A 159 -11.35 -5.24 -15.21
N MET A 160 -11.58 -4.42 -14.21
CA MET A 160 -12.94 -4.01 -13.83
C MET A 160 -13.46 -2.91 -14.72
N ALA A 161 -14.76 -2.62 -14.65
CA ALA A 161 -15.43 -1.67 -15.54
C ALA A 161 -14.83 -0.24 -15.51
N SER A 162 -14.33 0.20 -14.35
CA SER A 162 -13.70 1.51 -14.20
C SER A 162 -12.18 1.34 -14.10
N VAL A 163 -11.47 1.57 -15.20
CA VAL A 163 -10.01 1.56 -15.22
C VAL A 163 -9.51 3.00 -15.32
N VAL A 164 -8.63 3.38 -14.42
CA VAL A 164 -8.03 4.71 -14.37
C VAL A 164 -6.51 4.57 -14.38
N PRO A 165 -5.80 5.27 -15.29
CA PRO A 165 -4.36 5.35 -15.23
C PRO A 165 -3.93 6.11 -13.97
N LEU A 166 -2.79 5.72 -13.41
CA LEU A 166 -2.15 6.39 -12.29
C LEU A 166 -1.12 7.40 -12.80
N GLU A 167 -0.93 8.48 -12.06
CA GLU A 167 0.15 9.42 -12.38
C GLU A 167 1.51 8.81 -12.08
N ASP A 168 2.42 8.93 -13.03
CA ASP A 168 3.78 8.40 -12.93
C ASP A 168 4.68 9.28 -12.03
N GLY A 169 5.72 8.67 -11.47
CA GLY A 169 6.80 9.37 -10.74
C GLY A 169 6.52 9.65 -9.27
N GLN A 170 5.44 9.15 -8.70
CA GLN A 170 5.14 9.28 -7.27
C GLN A 170 5.27 7.92 -6.56
N PRO A 171 5.68 7.89 -5.28
CA PRO A 171 5.66 6.67 -4.48
C PRO A 171 4.23 6.21 -4.14
N TYR A 172 3.22 6.99 -4.52
CA TYR A 172 1.82 6.79 -4.26
C TYR A 172 1.01 6.68 -5.55
N MET A 173 -0.18 6.10 -5.44
CA MET A 173 -1.13 6.02 -6.53
C MET A 173 -2.03 7.24 -6.55
N ILE A 174 -1.83 8.12 -7.53
CA ILE A 174 -2.59 9.37 -7.67
C ILE A 174 -3.51 9.27 -8.87
N LEU A 175 -4.76 9.65 -8.68
CA LEU A 175 -5.75 9.75 -9.74
C LEU A 175 -6.31 11.17 -9.88
N LYS A 176 -6.78 11.52 -11.09
CA LYS A 176 -7.55 12.74 -11.33
C LYS A 176 -9.01 12.53 -10.99
N ALA A 177 -9.57 13.47 -10.25
CA ALA A 177 -10.97 13.50 -9.86
C ALA A 177 -11.55 14.89 -9.96
N ARG A 178 -12.86 15.00 -9.76
CA ARG A 178 -13.54 16.29 -9.54
C ARG A 178 -14.29 16.23 -8.22
N ILE A 179 -14.21 17.31 -7.48
CA ILE A 179 -15.06 17.58 -6.32
C ILE A 179 -15.88 18.82 -6.65
N ASP A 180 -17.19 18.63 -6.78
CA ASP A 180 -18.10 19.62 -7.36
C ASP A 180 -17.57 20.08 -8.74
N ASP A 181 -17.25 21.36 -8.91
CA ASP A 181 -16.72 21.91 -10.16
C ASP A 181 -15.18 21.98 -10.21
N PHE A 182 -14.49 21.49 -9.17
CA PHE A 182 -13.04 21.61 -9.05
C PHE A 182 -12.33 20.32 -9.43
N SER A 183 -11.34 20.41 -10.34
CA SER A 183 -10.42 19.32 -10.62
C SER A 183 -9.40 19.19 -9.48
N VAL A 184 -9.16 17.96 -9.06
CA VAL A 184 -8.23 17.61 -7.96
C VAL A 184 -7.45 16.34 -8.29
N SER A 185 -6.21 16.29 -7.79
CA SER A 185 -5.37 15.08 -7.80
C SER A 185 -5.45 14.42 -6.43
N LEU A 186 -5.90 13.19 -6.35
CA LEU A 186 -6.13 12.48 -5.10
C LEU A 186 -5.31 11.20 -5.04
N MET A 187 -4.58 11.01 -3.94
CA MET A 187 -3.92 9.75 -3.62
C MET A 187 -4.94 8.71 -3.17
N ILE A 188 -4.86 7.50 -3.71
CA ILE A 188 -5.72 6.38 -3.29
C ILE A 188 -5.15 5.78 -2.02
N ASP A 189 -5.99 5.69 -0.98
CA ASP A 189 -5.56 5.27 0.35
C ASP A 189 -6.51 4.23 0.95
N THR A 190 -6.02 2.99 1.07
CA THR A 190 -6.76 1.89 1.72
C THR A 190 -6.84 2.04 3.25
N GLY A 191 -6.02 2.90 3.83
CA GLY A 191 -6.06 3.28 5.24
C GLY A 191 -7.06 4.40 5.56
N CYS A 192 -7.72 4.98 4.54
CA CYS A 192 -8.66 6.08 4.69
C CYS A 192 -10.11 5.67 4.31
N ASP A 193 -11.10 6.31 4.93
CA ASP A 193 -12.52 6.07 4.64
C ASP A 193 -13.13 7.12 3.68
N ASP A 194 -12.88 8.39 3.95
CA ASP A 194 -13.49 9.54 3.29
C ASP A 194 -12.55 10.22 2.28
N VAL A 195 -12.91 11.40 1.79
CA VAL A 195 -12.00 12.29 1.06
C VAL A 195 -11.33 13.23 2.06
N VAL A 196 -10.00 13.27 2.05
CA VAL A 196 -9.19 14.20 2.83
C VAL A 196 -8.52 15.18 1.88
N LEU A 197 -8.70 16.48 2.08
CA LEU A 197 -8.07 17.54 1.29
C LEU A 197 -7.04 18.28 2.15
N PHE A 198 -5.94 18.65 1.53
CA PHE A 198 -4.89 19.42 2.20
C PHE A 198 -5.21 20.91 2.19
N ALA A 199 -5.21 21.55 3.36
CA ALA A 199 -5.68 22.92 3.57
C ALA A 199 -4.99 23.96 2.67
N ASN A 200 -3.69 23.75 2.35
CA ASN A 200 -2.91 24.61 1.49
C ASN A 200 -3.22 24.45 -0.02
N ARG A 201 -3.88 23.34 -0.40
CA ARG A 201 -4.21 23.00 -1.79
C ARG A 201 -5.71 23.00 -2.10
N VAL A 202 -6.58 23.14 -1.10
CA VAL A 202 -8.03 23.21 -1.31
C VAL A 202 -8.38 24.41 -2.17
N PRO A 203 -9.12 24.22 -3.30
CA PRO A 203 -9.60 25.33 -4.12
C PRO A 203 -10.39 26.36 -3.30
N LYS A 204 -10.11 27.66 -3.49
CA LYS A 204 -10.72 28.74 -2.69
C LYS A 204 -12.25 28.72 -2.73
N GLY A 205 -12.85 28.32 -3.85
CA GLY A 205 -14.29 28.18 -4.01
C GLY A 205 -14.91 27.06 -3.17
N LEU A 206 -14.21 25.93 -3.02
CA LEU A 206 -14.65 24.78 -2.25
C LEU A 206 -14.71 25.04 -0.74
N LYS A 207 -13.83 25.93 -0.24
CA LYS A 207 -13.82 26.36 1.18
C LYS A 207 -15.08 27.15 1.62
N ARG A 208 -15.92 27.60 0.68
CA ARG A 208 -17.15 28.34 0.99
C ARG A 208 -18.31 27.46 1.46
N GLY A 209 -18.16 26.13 1.42
CA GLY A 209 -19.13 25.20 2.01
C GLY A 209 -19.17 25.30 3.54
N TYR A 210 -20.23 24.77 4.15
CA TYR A 210 -20.34 24.69 5.60
C TYR A 210 -19.41 23.59 6.11
N PHE A 211 -18.29 23.98 6.75
CA PHE A 211 -17.37 23.08 7.42
C PHE A 211 -17.51 23.26 8.94
N THR A 212 -17.54 22.14 9.66
CA THR A 212 -17.52 22.12 11.12
C THR A 212 -16.19 21.58 11.62
N GLU A 213 -15.72 22.06 12.76
CA GLU A 213 -14.51 21.56 13.39
C GLU A 213 -14.69 20.12 13.87
N SER A 214 -13.65 19.32 13.73
CA SER A 214 -13.60 17.92 14.11
C SER A 214 -12.16 17.47 14.32
N ARG A 215 -11.95 16.16 14.54
CA ARG A 215 -10.64 15.53 14.64
C ARG A 215 -10.57 14.31 13.71
N ALA A 216 -9.49 14.17 12.97
CA ALA A 216 -9.20 12.97 12.20
C ALA A 216 -8.31 12.03 13.04
N LEU A 217 -8.67 10.75 13.08
CA LEU A 217 -7.84 9.70 13.65
C LEU A 217 -6.72 9.35 12.65
N THR A 218 -5.52 9.16 13.16
CA THR A 218 -4.34 8.75 12.38
C THR A 218 -3.76 7.47 12.99
N PHE A 219 -2.86 6.81 12.27
CA PHE A 219 -2.09 5.68 12.82
C PHE A 219 -1.00 6.13 13.79
N THR A 220 -0.82 7.41 13.97
CA THR A 220 0.08 8.02 14.94
C THR A 220 -0.69 8.64 16.11
N GLU A 221 0.00 8.98 17.19
CA GLU A 221 -0.60 9.28 18.50
C GLU A 221 -1.58 10.47 18.56
N LYS A 222 -1.53 11.39 17.59
CA LYS A 222 -2.33 12.63 17.65
C LYS A 222 -3.42 12.67 16.59
N ALA A 223 -4.66 12.84 17.04
CA ALA A 223 -5.74 13.20 16.15
C ALA A 223 -5.51 14.61 15.59
N ALA A 224 -5.42 14.73 14.26
CA ALA A 224 -5.23 16.01 13.60
C ALA A 224 -6.48 16.88 13.66
N PRO A 225 -6.37 18.19 13.94
CA PRO A 225 -7.47 19.15 13.78
C PRO A 225 -7.99 19.09 12.34
N THR A 226 -9.30 19.03 12.19
CA THR A 226 -9.93 18.76 10.89
C THR A 226 -11.19 19.61 10.75
N GLN A 227 -11.44 20.09 9.56
CA GLN A 227 -12.73 20.65 9.17
C GLN A 227 -13.50 19.62 8.36
N ILE A 228 -14.78 19.42 8.65
CA ILE A 228 -15.65 18.46 7.97
C ILE A 228 -16.73 19.20 7.17
N GLY A 229 -16.90 18.77 5.91
CA GLY A 229 -17.94 19.24 5.02
C GLY A 229 -18.41 18.12 4.09
N PHE A 230 -19.15 18.50 3.05
CA PHE A 230 -19.63 17.58 2.02
C PHE A 230 -19.44 18.19 0.64
N GLY A 231 -19.25 17.34 -0.37
CA GLY A 231 -19.19 17.68 -1.79
C GLY A 231 -19.60 16.50 -2.64
N TYR A 232 -19.54 16.65 -3.96
CA TYR A 232 -19.83 15.60 -4.92
C TYR A 232 -18.55 15.17 -5.61
N LEU A 233 -18.16 13.92 -5.40
CA LEU A 233 -16.97 13.31 -6.01
C LEU A 233 -17.37 12.65 -7.33
N ALA A 234 -16.62 12.95 -8.39
CA ALA A 234 -16.65 12.24 -9.67
C ALA A 234 -15.23 11.76 -10.01
N VAL A 235 -15.09 10.48 -10.36
CA VAL A 235 -13.83 9.87 -10.78
C VAL A 235 -14.03 9.18 -12.11
N ALA A 236 -13.19 9.50 -13.11
CA ALA A 236 -13.34 8.99 -14.47
C ALA A 236 -14.75 9.17 -15.02
N THR A 237 -15.38 8.09 -15.47
CA THR A 237 -16.74 8.07 -16.01
C THR A 237 -17.81 7.77 -14.96
N SER A 238 -17.42 7.60 -13.69
CA SER A 238 -18.37 7.31 -12.61
C SER A 238 -19.26 8.53 -12.34
N PRO A 239 -20.57 8.34 -12.14
CA PRO A 239 -21.46 9.45 -11.78
C PRO A 239 -21.02 10.13 -10.49
N ALA A 240 -21.13 11.45 -10.45
CA ALA A 240 -20.86 12.23 -9.24
C ALA A 240 -21.77 11.78 -8.09
N HIS A 241 -21.19 11.60 -6.92
CA HIS A 241 -21.96 11.22 -5.73
C HIS A 241 -21.47 11.96 -4.49
N LYS A 242 -22.38 12.15 -3.53
CA LYS A 242 -22.08 12.87 -2.29
C LYS A 242 -21.07 12.11 -1.45
N VAL A 243 -20.02 12.82 -1.04
CA VAL A 243 -18.96 12.32 -0.14
C VAL A 243 -18.77 13.29 1.02
N LYS A 244 -18.21 12.75 2.11
CA LYS A 244 -17.74 13.55 3.22
C LYS A 244 -16.32 14.04 2.90
N LEU A 245 -16.09 15.31 3.14
CA LEU A 245 -14.81 15.97 2.96
C LEU A 245 -14.21 16.29 4.33
N LYS A 246 -12.95 15.96 4.52
CA LYS A 246 -12.13 16.35 5.66
C LYS A 246 -11.03 17.27 5.15
N ILE A 247 -10.80 18.41 5.79
CA ILE A 247 -9.70 19.32 5.46
C ILE A 247 -8.70 19.27 6.60
N ILE A 248 -7.45 18.91 6.29
CA ILE A 248 -6.36 18.80 7.27
C ILE A 248 -5.21 19.73 6.91
N SER A 249 -4.46 20.19 7.94
CA SER A 249 -3.20 20.89 7.75
C SER A 249 -2.08 19.89 7.47
N THR A 250 -1.14 20.28 6.60
CA THR A 250 0.12 19.55 6.35
C THR A 250 1.34 20.31 6.91
N GLY A 251 1.11 21.26 7.81
CA GLY A 251 2.20 22.09 8.36
C GLY A 251 2.94 22.92 7.33
N GLY A 252 2.33 23.18 6.16
CA GLY A 252 2.97 23.87 5.04
C GLY A 252 3.75 22.95 4.08
N ASN A 253 3.84 21.64 4.36
CA ASN A 253 4.47 20.69 3.45
C ASN A 253 3.65 20.58 2.16
N ASP A 254 4.33 20.68 1.02
CA ASP A 254 3.74 20.42 -0.28
C ASP A 254 3.81 18.92 -0.60
N MET A 255 2.66 18.28 -0.59
CA MET A 255 2.55 16.83 -0.86
C MET A 255 2.61 16.48 -2.36
N GLY A 256 2.59 17.48 -3.26
CA GLY A 256 2.57 17.26 -4.71
C GLY A 256 1.18 16.91 -5.28
N TYR A 257 0.18 16.61 -4.43
CA TYR A 257 -1.20 16.29 -4.78
C TYR A 257 -2.17 16.98 -3.80
N ASP A 258 -3.47 17.03 -4.15
CA ASP A 258 -4.42 17.90 -3.44
C ASP A 258 -5.06 17.25 -2.22
N GLY A 259 -4.99 15.92 -2.14
CA GLY A 259 -5.61 15.20 -1.04
C GLY A 259 -5.60 13.68 -1.22
N ILE A 260 -6.44 13.03 -0.46
CA ILE A 260 -6.55 11.57 -0.35
C ILE A 260 -7.98 11.16 -0.66
N VAL A 261 -8.16 10.05 -1.35
CA VAL A 261 -9.47 9.41 -1.52
C VAL A 261 -9.47 8.03 -0.87
N GLY A 262 -10.35 7.87 0.12
CA GLY A 262 -10.55 6.63 0.85
C GLY A 262 -11.51 5.67 0.16
N MET A 263 -11.51 4.43 0.64
CA MET A 263 -12.23 3.33 0.00
C MET A 263 -13.75 3.49 0.05
N ARG A 264 -14.29 4.04 1.13
CA ARG A 264 -15.72 4.30 1.24
C ARG A 264 -16.17 5.42 0.28
N ALA A 265 -15.31 6.44 0.11
CA ALA A 265 -15.57 7.52 -0.84
C ALA A 265 -15.56 7.03 -2.28
N LEU A 266 -14.75 6.06 -2.66
CA LEU A 266 -14.77 5.43 -3.98
C LEU A 266 -15.98 4.52 -4.21
N ARG A 267 -16.70 4.11 -3.13
CA ARG A 267 -17.80 3.13 -3.18
C ARG A 267 -17.42 1.80 -3.83
N ALA A 268 -16.14 1.45 -3.78
CA ALA A 268 -15.64 0.25 -4.37
C ALA A 268 -16.08 -0.99 -3.55
N SER A 269 -16.78 -1.93 -4.19
CA SER A 269 -17.02 -3.25 -3.60
C SER A 269 -15.84 -4.20 -3.84
N GLN A 270 -15.07 -3.91 -4.87
CA GLN A 270 -13.79 -4.53 -5.19
C GLN A 270 -12.90 -3.48 -5.85
N ILE A 271 -11.62 -3.47 -5.50
CA ILE A 271 -10.60 -2.60 -6.11
C ILE A 271 -9.39 -3.44 -6.50
N ARG A 272 -8.81 -3.18 -7.67
CA ARG A 272 -7.61 -3.83 -8.17
C ARG A 272 -6.52 -2.78 -8.39
N PHE A 273 -5.32 -3.11 -7.94
CA PHE A 273 -4.09 -2.36 -8.14
C PHE A 273 -3.17 -3.15 -9.07
N ASN A 274 -2.92 -2.62 -10.25
CA ASN A 274 -2.01 -3.21 -11.24
C ASN A 274 -0.81 -2.28 -11.42
N PHE A 275 0.27 -2.58 -10.73
CA PHE A 275 1.49 -1.77 -10.77
C PHE A 275 2.30 -1.98 -12.05
N GLY A 276 2.15 -3.12 -12.73
CA GLY A 276 2.80 -3.37 -14.01
C GLY A 276 2.24 -2.50 -15.14
N GLU A 277 0.95 -2.22 -15.11
CA GLU A 277 0.25 -1.37 -16.08
C GLU A 277 0.02 0.05 -15.55
N MET A 278 0.42 0.35 -14.34
CA MET A 278 0.16 1.62 -13.66
C MET A 278 -1.33 2.01 -13.76
N THR A 279 -2.20 1.08 -13.33
CA THR A 279 -3.65 1.28 -13.34
C THR A 279 -4.29 0.87 -12.02
N VAL A 280 -5.39 1.53 -11.70
CA VAL A 280 -6.34 1.10 -10.68
C VAL A 280 -7.70 0.89 -11.33
N SER A 281 -8.40 -0.14 -10.91
CA SER A 281 -9.76 -0.41 -11.37
C SER A 281 -10.65 -0.84 -10.21
N TRP A 282 -11.93 -0.54 -10.28
CA TRP A 282 -12.91 -0.92 -9.24
C TRP A 282 -14.30 -1.12 -9.79
N LYS A 283 -15.17 -1.73 -8.98
CA LYS A 283 -16.59 -1.91 -9.20
C LYS A 283 -17.40 -1.81 -7.90
#